data_b601c60db900090d85663196da5cef8c
#
_entry.id   b601c60db900090d85663196da5cef8c
#
_cell.length_a   1.000
_cell.length_b   1.000
_cell.length_c   1.000
_cell.angle_alpha   90.00
_cell.angle_beta   90.00
_cell.angle_gamma   90.00
#
_symmetry.space_group_name_H-M   'P 1'
#
loop_
_entity.id
_entity.type
_entity.pdbx_description
1 polymer ?
#
loop_
_entity_poly.entity_id
_entity_poly.type
_entity_poly.pdbx_seq_one_letter_code
_entity_poly.pdbx_strand_id
1 'polypeptide(L)'
;MASASPTSRLYYGWIVVIACNFVAMITWGVAIFNQGVFAAHYIAVYDWPLWYMSLGPVIFHIWAGIAGIAVGQLVDRYGPRYVLVSGALLLSAALAVFGVVSEPWHYFAAFFILSTGFACIHTITIGKIVARWFVRHRTRAMASSTIGAGIGGALLVPVNAAMIEEYGALNAAAVLAGITLATIIPTALFVIRDGPETMGLEPDGAEPAEPGAIRDDGASSDTRHWTMSAAMGTIAFWGLSICFALGMVAQSAYLFHQVPFLQSELGLVGASWVVTVTTIAGIAGRAAFIGIGDRLSPNQWMMAVFATQAVAFGVLAVSANAVALV
;
A
#
# COMPACT_ATOMS: atom_id res chain seq x y z
N MET A 1 -4.94 51.74 7.29
CA MET A 1 -4.68 50.54 8.12
C MET A 1 -4.31 49.42 7.16
N ALA A 2 -3.03 49.05 7.12
CA ALA A 2 -2.51 48.05 6.22
C ALA A 2 -2.98 46.64 6.69
N SER A 3 -3.72 45.95 5.84
CA SER A 3 -4.06 44.55 6.06
C SER A 3 -2.78 43.73 6.01
N ALA A 4 -2.36 43.18 7.15
CA ALA A 4 -1.30 42.21 7.22
C ALA A 4 -1.68 41.03 6.34
N SER A 5 -0.89 40.78 5.28
CA SER A 5 -0.98 39.57 4.47
C SER A 5 -0.87 38.35 5.40
N PRO A 6 -1.80 37.39 5.35
CA PRO A 6 -1.66 36.18 6.12
C PRO A 6 -0.42 35.45 5.61
N THR A 7 0.60 35.36 6.45
CA THR A 7 1.70 34.41 6.25
C THR A 7 1.08 33.07 5.87
N SER A 8 1.42 32.52 4.71
CA SER A 8 0.94 31.27 4.18
C SER A 8 1.28 30.13 5.14
N ARG A 9 0.43 29.92 6.15
CA ARG A 9 0.53 28.74 7.01
C ARG A 9 0.24 27.53 6.12
N LEU A 10 1.19 26.60 6.09
CA LEU A 10 1.01 25.34 5.38
C LEU A 10 -0.33 24.73 5.80
N TYR A 11 -1.21 24.48 4.82
CA TYR A 11 -2.51 23.88 5.11
C TYR A 11 -2.31 22.52 5.82
N TYR A 12 -2.94 22.34 6.98
CA TYR A 12 -2.73 21.17 7.83
C TYR A 12 -3.02 19.85 7.10
N GLY A 13 -3.89 19.85 6.09
CA GLY A 13 -4.15 18.70 5.23
C GLY A 13 -2.87 18.11 4.61
N TRP A 14 -1.86 18.91 4.28
CA TRP A 14 -0.58 18.40 3.79
C TRP A 14 0.23 17.68 4.87
N ILE A 15 0.12 18.08 6.14
CA ILE A 15 0.71 17.34 7.26
C ILE A 15 0.04 15.98 7.40
N VAL A 16 -1.28 15.92 7.23
CA VAL A 16 -2.04 14.66 7.21
C VAL A 16 -1.60 13.77 6.05
N VAL A 17 -1.35 14.33 4.86
CA VAL A 17 -0.81 13.57 3.70
C VAL A 17 0.57 13.00 4.00
N ILE A 18 1.47 13.77 4.60
CA ILE A 18 2.79 13.29 5.03
C ILE A 18 2.63 12.17 6.07
N ALA A 19 1.73 12.33 7.03
CA ALA A 19 1.43 11.29 8.02
C ALA A 19 0.92 10.00 7.36
N CYS A 20 -0.01 10.10 6.41
CA CYS A 20 -0.48 8.96 5.62
C CYS A 20 0.66 8.30 4.82
N ASN A 21 1.62 9.09 4.34
CA ASN A 21 2.80 8.60 3.63
C ASN A 21 3.70 7.72 4.54
N PHE A 22 3.95 8.17 5.78
CA PHE A 22 4.67 7.36 6.77
C PHE A 22 3.92 6.07 7.13
N VAL A 23 2.60 6.16 7.30
CA VAL A 23 1.76 4.99 7.54
C VAL A 23 1.82 4.01 6.35
N ALA A 24 1.74 4.51 5.12
CA ALA A 24 1.87 3.70 3.91
C ALA A 24 3.27 3.06 3.79
N MET A 25 4.33 3.80 4.14
CA MET A 25 5.71 3.31 4.14
C MET A 25 5.86 2.06 5.03
N ILE A 26 5.41 2.15 6.26
CA ILE A 26 5.49 1.02 7.20
C ILE A 26 4.59 -0.13 6.76
N THR A 27 3.34 0.16 6.42
CA THR A 27 2.35 -0.86 6.08
C THR A 27 2.75 -1.68 4.85
N TRP A 28 3.18 -1.02 3.78
CA TRP A 28 3.62 -1.71 2.56
C TRP A 28 4.95 -2.42 2.74
N GLY A 29 5.91 -1.76 3.40
CA GLY A 29 7.20 -2.36 3.71
C GLY A 29 7.05 -3.66 4.49
N VAL A 30 6.24 -3.63 5.54
CA VAL A 30 6.01 -4.80 6.41
C VAL A 30 5.11 -5.85 5.75
N ALA A 31 3.93 -5.44 5.24
CA ALA A 31 2.89 -6.40 4.86
C ALA A 31 3.00 -6.91 3.43
N ILE A 32 3.63 -6.19 2.50
CA ILE A 32 3.73 -6.59 1.10
C ILE A 32 5.17 -6.99 0.74
N PHE A 33 6.14 -6.10 0.96
CA PHE A 33 7.49 -6.32 0.47
C PHE A 33 8.28 -7.35 1.29
N ASN A 34 7.99 -7.50 2.59
CA ASN A 34 8.68 -8.45 3.44
C ASN A 34 8.15 -9.89 3.38
N GLN A 35 7.04 -10.15 2.68
CA GLN A 35 6.49 -11.52 2.55
C GLN A 35 7.52 -12.49 1.94
N GLY A 36 8.23 -12.06 0.89
CA GLY A 36 9.25 -12.86 0.22
C GLY A 36 10.47 -13.13 1.10
N VAL A 37 10.86 -12.19 1.97
CA VAL A 37 12.01 -12.37 2.89
C VAL A 37 11.71 -13.44 3.94
N PHE A 38 10.55 -13.39 4.57
CA PHE A 38 10.13 -14.42 5.53
C PHE A 38 9.97 -15.78 4.84
N ALA A 39 9.37 -15.81 3.65
CA ALA A 39 9.24 -17.05 2.87
C ALA A 39 10.61 -17.65 2.55
N ALA A 40 11.56 -16.84 2.06
CA ALA A 40 12.92 -17.27 1.76
C ALA A 40 13.62 -17.86 2.99
N HIS A 41 13.47 -17.19 4.14
CA HIS A 41 14.03 -17.71 5.40
C HIS A 41 13.44 -19.07 5.79
N TYR A 42 12.13 -19.24 5.75
CA TYR A 42 11.51 -20.51 6.15
C TYR A 42 11.73 -21.65 5.16
N ILE A 43 11.85 -21.34 3.86
CA ILE A 43 12.28 -22.32 2.87
C ILE A 43 13.68 -22.83 3.23
N ALA A 44 14.61 -21.93 3.59
CA ALA A 44 15.97 -22.32 3.95
C ALA A 44 16.06 -23.09 5.27
N VAL A 45 15.21 -22.80 6.25
CA VAL A 45 15.25 -23.42 7.60
C VAL A 45 14.51 -24.74 7.65
N TYR A 46 13.33 -24.83 7.00
CA TYR A 46 12.42 -25.97 7.12
C TYR A 46 12.31 -26.81 5.85
N ASP A 47 13.00 -26.43 4.77
CA ASP A 47 12.93 -27.08 3.46
C ASP A 47 11.47 -27.18 2.91
N TRP A 48 10.63 -26.18 3.26
CA TRP A 48 9.26 -26.14 2.78
C TRP A 48 9.23 -25.77 1.30
N PRO A 49 8.43 -26.46 0.47
CA PRO A 49 8.42 -26.19 -0.96
C PRO A 49 7.86 -24.80 -1.28
N LEU A 50 8.48 -24.12 -2.24
CA LEU A 50 8.11 -22.75 -2.64
C LEU A 50 6.64 -22.60 -3.04
N TRP A 51 6.06 -23.61 -3.74
CA TRP A 51 4.64 -23.57 -4.12
C TRP A 51 3.72 -23.51 -2.90
N TYR A 52 4.07 -24.20 -1.82
CA TYR A 52 3.32 -24.21 -0.58
C TYR A 52 3.39 -22.85 0.13
N MET A 53 4.57 -22.26 0.19
CA MET A 53 4.78 -20.94 0.77
C MET A 53 4.04 -19.85 -0.03
N SER A 54 3.89 -20.04 -1.33
CA SER A 54 3.15 -19.12 -2.21
C SER A 54 1.65 -19.02 -1.91
N LEU A 55 1.08 -19.98 -1.18
CA LEU A 55 -0.32 -19.91 -0.72
C LEU A 55 -0.54 -18.75 0.30
N GLY A 56 0.50 -18.36 1.04
CA GLY A 56 0.41 -17.26 1.99
C GLY A 56 -0.03 -15.94 1.33
N PRO A 57 0.67 -15.43 0.30
CA PRO A 57 0.21 -14.27 -0.47
C PRO A 57 -1.18 -14.43 -1.09
N VAL A 58 -1.57 -15.62 -1.52
CA VAL A 58 -2.92 -15.87 -2.06
C VAL A 58 -3.96 -15.63 -0.97
N ILE A 59 -3.76 -16.24 0.22
CA ILE A 59 -4.62 -16.03 1.39
C ILE A 59 -4.66 -14.53 1.73
N PHE A 60 -3.50 -13.86 1.75
CA PHE A 60 -3.40 -12.44 2.06
C PHE A 60 -4.29 -11.59 1.14
N HIS A 61 -4.19 -11.74 -0.17
CA HIS A 61 -4.92 -10.88 -1.10
C HIS A 61 -6.42 -11.18 -1.12
N ILE A 62 -6.82 -12.45 -1.06
CA ILE A 62 -8.24 -12.84 -1.00
C ILE A 62 -8.86 -12.32 0.29
N TRP A 63 -8.21 -12.57 1.44
CA TRP A 63 -8.74 -12.18 2.73
C TRP A 63 -8.74 -10.66 2.94
N ALA A 64 -7.70 -9.94 2.47
CA ALA A 64 -7.69 -8.48 2.50
C ALA A 64 -8.85 -7.85 1.71
N GLY A 65 -9.22 -8.46 0.57
CA GLY A 65 -10.39 -8.04 -0.20
C GLY A 65 -11.69 -8.22 0.58
N ILE A 66 -11.89 -9.38 1.21
CA ILE A 66 -13.08 -9.69 2.02
C ILE A 66 -13.12 -8.78 3.26
N ALA A 67 -12.02 -8.69 4.00
CA ALA A 67 -11.90 -7.86 5.19
C ALA A 67 -12.11 -6.36 4.88
N GLY A 68 -11.69 -5.91 3.69
CA GLY A 68 -11.87 -4.53 3.24
C GLY A 68 -13.34 -4.07 3.24
N ILE A 69 -14.29 -4.97 2.97
CA ILE A 69 -15.72 -4.65 3.00
C ILE A 69 -16.13 -4.30 4.44
N ALA A 70 -15.75 -5.12 5.42
CA ALA A 70 -16.04 -4.87 6.83
C ALA A 70 -15.30 -3.63 7.37
N VAL A 71 -14.04 -3.45 6.95
CA VAL A 71 -13.23 -2.28 7.32
C VAL A 71 -13.86 -0.98 6.83
N GLY A 72 -14.44 -0.97 5.63
CA GLY A 72 -15.18 0.20 5.14
C GLY A 72 -16.27 0.66 6.12
N GLN A 73 -17.06 -0.29 6.65
CA GLN A 73 -18.10 -0.02 7.64
C GLN A 73 -17.52 0.39 9.01
N LEU A 74 -16.42 -0.24 9.42
CA LEU A 74 -15.74 0.11 10.68
C LEU A 74 -15.20 1.55 10.65
N VAL A 75 -14.61 1.99 9.54
CA VAL A 75 -14.14 3.37 9.38
C VAL A 75 -15.29 4.37 9.44
N ASP A 76 -16.46 4.02 8.86
CA ASP A 76 -17.65 4.90 8.91
C ASP A 76 -18.23 5.00 10.32
N ARG A 77 -18.20 3.90 11.08
CA ARG A 77 -18.79 3.84 12.42
C ARG A 77 -17.88 4.40 13.51
N TYR A 78 -16.60 4.07 13.49
CA TYR A 78 -15.66 4.37 14.57
C TYR A 78 -14.62 5.46 14.20
N GLY A 79 -14.59 5.87 12.95
CA GLY A 79 -13.61 6.80 12.43
C GLY A 79 -12.26 6.14 12.05
N PRO A 80 -11.46 6.83 11.21
CA PRO A 80 -10.23 6.27 10.67
C PRO A 80 -9.13 6.05 11.72
N ARG A 81 -9.08 6.86 12.78
CA ARG A 81 -8.03 6.82 13.82
C ARG A 81 -8.00 5.48 14.55
N TYR A 82 -9.15 5.03 15.03
CA TYR A 82 -9.25 3.76 15.77
C TYR A 82 -9.02 2.55 14.87
N VAL A 83 -9.44 2.64 13.61
CA VAL A 83 -9.19 1.58 12.63
C VAL A 83 -7.70 1.48 12.28
N LEU A 84 -6.98 2.61 12.18
CA LEU A 84 -5.52 2.60 12.01
C LEU A 84 -4.80 1.98 13.20
N VAL A 85 -5.21 2.31 14.43
CA VAL A 85 -4.63 1.72 15.64
C VAL A 85 -4.87 0.21 15.69
N SER A 86 -6.11 -0.24 15.43
CA SER A 86 -6.41 -1.68 15.39
C SER A 86 -5.61 -2.41 14.30
N GLY A 87 -5.45 -1.79 13.13
CA GLY A 87 -4.61 -2.31 12.06
C GLY A 87 -3.14 -2.43 12.46
N ALA A 88 -2.58 -1.44 13.16
CA ALA A 88 -1.20 -1.49 13.65
C ALA A 88 -0.99 -2.62 14.66
N LEU A 89 -1.94 -2.84 15.56
CA LEU A 89 -1.91 -3.94 16.52
C LEU A 89 -1.97 -5.30 15.81
N LEU A 90 -2.85 -5.44 14.80
CA LEU A 90 -2.96 -6.67 14.00
C LEU A 90 -1.69 -6.93 13.17
N LEU A 91 -1.11 -5.92 12.53
CA LEU A 91 0.16 -6.08 11.81
C LEU A 91 1.28 -6.55 12.75
N SER A 92 1.37 -5.94 13.93
CA SER A 92 2.38 -6.31 14.91
C SER A 92 2.15 -7.70 15.50
N ALA A 93 0.90 -8.09 15.72
CA ALA A 93 0.55 -9.45 16.11
C ALA A 93 0.92 -10.48 15.03
N ALA A 94 0.68 -10.17 13.76
CA ALA A 94 1.09 -11.02 12.64
C ALA A 94 2.61 -11.19 12.59
N LEU A 95 3.36 -10.10 12.78
CA LEU A 95 4.83 -10.16 12.86
C LEU A 95 5.30 -11.01 14.04
N ALA A 96 4.67 -10.89 15.21
CA ALA A 96 4.99 -11.76 16.34
C ALA A 96 4.77 -13.25 16.01
N VAL A 97 3.69 -13.57 15.29
CA VAL A 97 3.47 -14.95 14.82
C VAL A 97 4.53 -15.35 13.79
N PHE A 98 4.91 -14.48 12.83
CA PHE A 98 6.01 -14.75 11.90
C PHE A 98 7.33 -15.01 12.65
N GLY A 99 7.61 -14.33 13.76
CA GLY A 99 8.83 -14.56 14.53
C GLY A 99 8.93 -15.94 15.18
N VAL A 100 7.80 -16.63 15.42
CA VAL A 100 7.73 -17.93 16.12
C VAL A 100 7.20 -19.06 15.25
N VAL A 101 7.23 -18.91 13.93
CA VAL A 101 6.78 -19.96 12.99
C VAL A 101 7.65 -21.20 13.17
N SER A 102 7.02 -22.31 13.55
CA SER A 102 7.60 -23.64 13.66
C SER A 102 6.81 -24.69 12.86
N GLU A 103 5.52 -24.41 12.65
CA GLU A 103 4.59 -25.28 11.95
C GLU A 103 3.96 -24.52 10.77
N PRO A 104 3.62 -25.20 9.67
CA PRO A 104 3.04 -24.53 8.50
C PRO A 104 1.78 -23.72 8.79
N TRP A 105 0.94 -24.14 9.71
CA TRP A 105 -0.28 -23.43 10.04
C TRP A 105 -0.03 -22.08 10.73
N HIS A 106 1.09 -21.91 11.48
CA HIS A 106 1.50 -20.64 12.02
C HIS A 106 1.74 -19.61 10.91
N TYR A 107 2.38 -20.04 9.82
CA TYR A 107 2.64 -19.21 8.67
C TYR A 107 1.32 -18.70 8.04
N PHE A 108 0.36 -19.59 7.80
CA PHE A 108 -0.93 -19.19 7.24
C PHE A 108 -1.76 -18.33 8.20
N ALA A 109 -1.75 -18.62 9.50
CA ALA A 109 -2.39 -17.79 10.51
C ALA A 109 -1.81 -16.38 10.53
N ALA A 110 -0.47 -16.25 10.42
CA ALA A 110 0.18 -14.95 10.30
C ALA A 110 -0.33 -14.16 9.09
N PHE A 111 -0.51 -14.81 7.93
CA PHE A 111 -1.06 -14.14 6.74
C PHE A 111 -2.51 -13.68 6.91
N PHE A 112 -3.35 -14.46 7.60
CA PHE A 112 -4.72 -14.04 7.93
C PHE A 112 -4.74 -12.77 8.78
N ILE A 113 -3.92 -12.74 9.85
CA ILE A 113 -3.83 -11.59 10.74
C ILE A 113 -3.22 -10.39 10.00
N LEU A 114 -2.14 -10.61 9.23
CA LEU A 114 -1.45 -9.61 8.45
C LEU A 114 -2.37 -8.92 7.45
N SER A 115 -3.16 -9.71 6.71
CA SER A 115 -4.09 -9.18 5.71
C SER A 115 -5.23 -8.37 6.32
N THR A 116 -5.74 -8.79 7.48
CA THR A 116 -6.74 -8.01 8.22
C THR A 116 -6.17 -6.67 8.68
N GLY A 117 -4.97 -6.68 9.27
CA GLY A 117 -4.26 -5.46 9.66
C GLY A 117 -3.97 -4.53 8.49
N PHE A 118 -3.54 -5.09 7.35
CA PHE A 118 -3.31 -4.34 6.12
C PHE A 118 -4.60 -3.70 5.60
N ALA A 119 -5.71 -4.43 5.57
CA ALA A 119 -7.01 -3.91 5.13
C ALA A 119 -7.46 -2.71 5.99
N CYS A 120 -7.23 -2.77 7.32
CA CYS A 120 -7.56 -1.67 8.23
C CYS A 120 -6.77 -0.38 7.94
N ILE A 121 -5.55 -0.49 7.45
CA ILE A 121 -4.67 0.70 7.33
C ILE A 121 -4.70 1.26 5.91
N HIS A 122 -4.77 0.40 4.89
CA HIS A 122 -4.43 0.78 3.54
C HIS A 122 -5.52 1.59 2.81
N THR A 123 -5.86 1.23 1.60
CA THR A 123 -6.53 2.05 0.58
C THR A 123 -7.82 2.73 1.05
N ILE A 124 -8.69 1.99 1.76
CA ILE A 124 -9.99 2.51 2.18
C ILE A 124 -9.81 3.58 3.26
N THR A 125 -9.01 3.30 4.28
CA THR A 125 -8.82 4.19 5.42
C THR A 125 -8.06 5.45 5.03
N ILE A 126 -6.92 5.31 4.33
CA ILE A 126 -6.15 6.45 3.81
C ILE A 126 -6.99 7.27 2.83
N GLY A 127 -7.73 6.61 1.94
CA GLY A 127 -8.61 7.26 0.98
C GLY A 127 -9.68 8.12 1.65
N LYS A 128 -10.33 7.61 2.70
CA LYS A 128 -11.33 8.36 3.45
C LYS A 128 -10.73 9.53 4.23
N ILE A 129 -9.52 9.38 4.79
CA ILE A 129 -8.81 10.49 5.45
C ILE A 129 -8.54 11.59 4.45
N VAL A 130 -7.88 11.29 3.33
CA VAL A 130 -7.52 12.29 2.32
C VAL A 130 -8.76 12.95 1.71
N ALA A 131 -9.82 12.18 1.47
CA ALA A 131 -11.06 12.69 0.89
C ALA A 131 -11.78 13.73 1.77
N ARG A 132 -11.62 13.66 3.11
CA ARG A 132 -12.18 14.66 4.02
C ARG A 132 -11.40 15.99 4.03
N TRP A 133 -10.09 15.91 3.81
CA TRP A 133 -9.21 17.10 3.85
C TRP A 133 -9.11 17.82 2.51
N PHE A 134 -9.28 17.09 1.38
CA PHE A 134 -9.04 17.64 0.04
C PHE A 134 -10.23 17.47 -0.88
N VAL A 135 -10.66 18.57 -1.49
CA VAL A 135 -11.65 18.62 -2.56
C VAL A 135 -10.95 18.95 -3.88
N ARG A 136 -10.29 20.12 -3.95
CA ARG A 136 -9.65 20.64 -5.17
C ARG A 136 -8.39 19.84 -5.54
N HIS A 137 -7.50 19.55 -4.58
CA HIS A 137 -6.23 18.86 -4.81
C HIS A 137 -6.27 17.37 -4.44
N ARG A 138 -7.47 16.76 -4.42
CA ARG A 138 -7.70 15.38 -3.97
C ARG A 138 -6.82 14.37 -4.68
N THR A 139 -6.73 14.44 -6.02
CA THR A 139 -5.91 13.51 -6.84
C THR A 139 -4.42 13.60 -6.47
N ARG A 140 -3.90 14.83 -6.33
CA ARG A 140 -2.51 15.04 -5.93
C ARG A 140 -2.24 14.55 -4.50
N ALA A 141 -3.14 14.83 -3.57
CA ALA A 141 -3.03 14.40 -2.19
C ALA A 141 -3.06 12.87 -2.07
N MET A 142 -3.96 12.20 -2.81
CA MET A 142 -4.03 10.73 -2.89
C MET A 142 -2.75 10.13 -3.46
N ALA A 143 -2.25 10.63 -4.58
CA ALA A 143 -1.02 10.16 -5.18
C ALA A 143 0.18 10.34 -4.24
N SER A 144 0.28 11.51 -3.58
CA SER A 144 1.35 11.81 -2.65
C SER A 144 1.30 10.92 -1.40
N SER A 145 0.11 10.59 -0.88
CA SER A 145 -0.04 9.78 0.33
C SER A 145 0.44 8.32 0.18
N THR A 146 0.67 7.85 -1.05
CA THR A 146 1.09 6.48 -1.35
C THR A 146 2.53 6.33 -1.82
N ILE A 147 3.27 7.44 -1.98
CA ILE A 147 4.69 7.41 -2.39
C ILE A 147 5.52 6.60 -1.37
N GLY A 148 5.23 6.73 -0.09
CA GLY A 148 5.89 6.02 1.00
C GLY A 148 5.91 4.50 0.84
N ALA A 149 4.93 3.92 0.15
CA ALA A 149 4.87 2.49 -0.06
C ALA A 149 6.17 1.93 -0.68
N GLY A 150 6.70 2.60 -1.71
CA GLY A 150 7.99 2.21 -2.32
C GLY A 150 9.17 2.42 -1.38
N ILE A 151 9.18 3.54 -0.63
CA ILE A 151 10.25 3.81 0.35
C ILE A 151 10.30 2.71 1.40
N GLY A 152 9.12 2.24 1.86
CA GLY A 152 9.02 1.13 2.81
C GLY A 152 9.67 -0.16 2.31
N GLY A 153 9.41 -0.54 1.06
CA GLY A 153 10.08 -1.68 0.42
C GLY A 153 11.58 -1.50 0.33
N ALA A 154 12.04 -0.33 -0.13
CA ALA A 154 13.46 -0.05 -0.30
C ALA A 154 14.26 -0.07 1.01
N LEU A 155 13.67 0.36 2.11
CA LEU A 155 14.36 0.47 3.41
C LEU A 155 14.16 -0.75 4.31
N LEU A 156 12.89 -1.20 4.49
CA LEU A 156 12.59 -2.21 5.49
C LEU A 156 12.95 -3.63 5.05
N VAL A 157 13.02 -3.89 3.74
CA VAL A 157 13.34 -5.24 3.24
C VAL A 157 14.78 -5.62 3.51
N PRO A 158 15.81 -4.82 3.11
CA PRO A 158 17.20 -5.16 3.41
C PRO A 158 17.51 -5.11 4.92
N VAL A 159 16.86 -4.20 5.66
CA VAL A 159 17.00 -4.16 7.14
C VAL A 159 16.48 -5.45 7.75
N ASN A 160 15.29 -5.91 7.35
CA ASN A 160 14.72 -7.16 7.85
C ASN A 160 15.58 -8.38 7.48
N ALA A 161 16.06 -8.45 6.23
CA ALA A 161 16.91 -9.53 5.77
C ALA A 161 18.22 -9.62 6.60
N ALA A 162 18.90 -8.47 6.79
CA ALA A 162 20.11 -8.42 7.62
C ALA A 162 19.84 -8.80 9.08
N MET A 163 18.71 -8.34 9.65
CA MET A 163 18.33 -8.72 11.01
C MET A 163 18.00 -10.21 11.16
N ILE A 164 17.36 -10.81 10.14
CA ILE A 164 17.08 -12.25 10.15
C ILE A 164 18.40 -13.05 10.13
N GLU A 165 19.36 -12.66 9.30
CA GLU A 165 20.66 -13.34 9.22
C GLU A 165 21.47 -13.21 10.52
N GLU A 166 21.47 -12.04 11.15
CA GLU A 166 22.32 -11.77 12.30
C GLU A 166 21.67 -12.16 13.64
N TYR A 167 20.37 -11.89 13.81
CA TYR A 167 19.67 -12.04 15.08
C TYR A 167 18.51 -13.05 15.03
N GLY A 168 18.22 -13.63 13.87
CA GLY A 168 17.12 -14.58 13.66
C GLY A 168 15.76 -13.92 13.48
N ALA A 169 14.81 -14.72 12.96
CA ALA A 169 13.48 -14.24 12.54
C ALA A 169 12.66 -13.65 13.70
N LEU A 170 12.78 -14.18 14.91
CA LEU A 170 12.05 -13.67 16.08
C LEU A 170 12.43 -12.21 16.39
N ASN A 171 13.73 -11.92 16.48
CA ASN A 171 14.21 -10.58 16.81
C ASN A 171 13.93 -9.59 15.67
N ALA A 172 14.10 -10.00 14.42
CA ALA A 172 13.75 -9.21 13.26
C ALA A 172 12.26 -8.85 13.22
N ALA A 173 11.39 -9.83 13.45
CA ALA A 173 9.95 -9.63 13.52
C ALA A 173 9.55 -8.72 14.69
N ALA A 174 10.17 -8.87 15.87
CA ALA A 174 9.92 -8.03 17.04
C ALA A 174 10.30 -6.55 16.79
N VAL A 175 11.43 -6.30 16.13
CA VAL A 175 11.84 -4.94 15.75
C VAL A 175 10.89 -4.33 14.75
N LEU A 176 10.48 -5.06 13.71
CA LEU A 176 9.49 -4.59 12.74
C LEU A 176 8.13 -4.30 13.41
N ALA A 177 7.71 -5.14 14.36
CA ALA A 177 6.50 -4.92 15.15
C ALA A 177 6.62 -3.64 16.00
N GLY A 178 7.75 -3.43 16.65
CA GLY A 178 8.06 -2.22 17.42
C GLY A 178 8.02 -0.97 16.54
N ILE A 179 8.66 -0.98 15.37
CA ILE A 179 8.63 0.11 14.40
C ILE A 179 7.20 0.40 13.93
N THR A 180 6.42 -0.65 13.67
CA THR A 180 5.02 -0.54 13.24
C THR A 180 4.18 0.18 14.30
N LEU A 181 4.25 -0.26 15.56
CA LEU A 181 3.52 0.36 16.67
C LEU A 181 3.99 1.79 16.93
N ALA A 182 5.31 2.00 17.01
CA ALA A 182 5.90 3.30 17.32
C ALA A 182 5.66 4.36 16.23
N THR A 183 5.42 3.94 14.98
CA THR A 183 5.13 4.86 13.89
C THR A 183 3.64 5.08 13.71
N ILE A 184 2.85 4.01 13.59
CA ILE A 184 1.44 4.12 13.19
C ILE A 184 0.57 4.63 14.35
N ILE A 185 0.78 4.14 15.58
CA ILE A 185 -0.08 4.55 16.72
C ILE A 185 0.07 6.04 17.04
N PRO A 186 1.27 6.60 17.23
CA PRO A 186 1.40 8.03 17.48
C PRO A 186 0.89 8.87 16.30
N THR A 187 1.16 8.43 15.06
CA THR A 187 0.67 9.12 13.86
C THR A 187 -0.86 9.16 13.83
N ALA A 188 -1.52 8.04 14.11
CA ALA A 188 -2.98 7.95 14.15
C ALA A 188 -3.58 8.80 15.27
N LEU A 189 -2.99 8.79 16.47
CA LEU A 189 -3.56 9.46 17.64
C LEU A 189 -3.29 10.96 17.68
N PHE A 190 -2.08 11.40 17.28
CA PHE A 190 -1.64 12.78 17.47
C PHE A 190 -1.67 13.62 16.19
N VAL A 191 -1.45 13.00 15.01
CA VAL A 191 -1.34 13.74 13.76
C VAL A 191 -2.60 13.64 12.92
N ILE A 192 -3.17 12.45 12.77
CA ILE A 192 -4.38 12.25 11.96
C ILE A 192 -5.58 12.78 12.74
N ARG A 193 -6.30 13.73 12.15
CA ARG A 193 -7.56 14.29 12.63
C ARG A 193 -8.70 13.78 11.76
N ASP A 194 -9.88 13.64 12.34
CA ASP A 194 -11.03 13.06 11.65
C ASP A 194 -11.54 13.91 10.48
N GLY A 195 -11.28 15.21 10.52
CA GLY A 195 -11.59 16.15 9.45
C GLY A 195 -11.11 17.55 9.78
N PRO A 196 -11.07 18.48 8.79
CA PRO A 196 -10.66 19.86 8.97
C PRO A 196 -11.60 20.61 9.94
N GLU A 197 -12.86 20.21 10.02
CA GLU A 197 -13.89 20.80 10.88
C GLU A 197 -13.48 20.72 12.36
N THR A 198 -12.77 19.67 12.77
CA THR A 198 -12.29 19.50 14.16
C THR A 198 -11.26 20.54 14.57
N MET A 199 -10.70 21.26 13.60
CA MET A 199 -9.71 22.34 13.79
C MET A 199 -10.27 23.73 13.38
N GLY A 200 -11.56 23.82 13.06
CA GLY A 200 -12.16 25.05 12.55
C GLY A 200 -11.65 25.43 11.15
N LEU A 201 -11.16 24.45 10.39
CA LEU A 201 -10.69 24.61 9.01
C LEU A 201 -11.73 24.08 8.04
N GLU A 202 -11.71 24.60 6.83
CA GLU A 202 -12.48 24.06 5.72
C GLU A 202 -11.63 23.12 4.87
N PRO A 203 -12.25 22.16 4.13
CA PRO A 203 -11.55 21.36 3.15
C PRO A 203 -10.87 22.24 2.09
N ASP A 204 -9.74 21.77 1.56
CA ASP A 204 -9.00 22.45 0.51
C ASP A 204 -9.87 22.77 -0.71
N GLY A 205 -9.99 24.08 -1.04
CA GLY A 205 -10.77 24.57 -2.17
C GLY A 205 -12.25 24.77 -1.89
N ALA A 206 -12.71 24.64 -0.66
CA ALA A 206 -14.01 25.18 -0.27
C ALA A 206 -13.91 26.72 -0.21
N GLU A 207 -14.60 27.41 -1.11
CA GLU A 207 -14.86 28.83 -0.91
C GLU A 207 -15.76 28.98 0.33
N PRO A 208 -15.54 30.02 1.18
CA PRO A 208 -16.46 30.31 2.27
C PRO A 208 -17.87 30.37 1.68
N ALA A 209 -18.77 29.51 2.15
CA ALA A 209 -20.12 29.48 1.67
C ALA A 209 -20.74 30.84 1.97
N GLU A 210 -20.98 31.70 0.95
CA GLU A 210 -21.89 32.80 1.10
C GLU A 210 -23.24 32.27 1.59
N PRO A 211 -23.85 32.85 2.61
CA PRO A 211 -25.14 32.41 3.11
C PRO A 211 -26.18 32.48 1.97
N GLY A 212 -26.53 31.35 1.38
CA GLY A 212 -27.51 31.26 0.30
C GLY A 212 -26.98 30.80 -1.06
N ALA A 213 -25.69 30.59 -1.25
CA ALA A 213 -25.17 30.01 -2.48
C ALA A 213 -25.48 28.52 -2.53
N ILE A 214 -26.35 28.11 -3.45
CA ILE A 214 -26.50 26.72 -3.87
C ILE A 214 -25.11 26.30 -4.35
N ARG A 215 -24.47 25.35 -3.67
CA ARG A 215 -23.21 24.75 -4.13
C ARG A 215 -23.46 24.17 -5.51
N ASP A 216 -23.04 24.88 -6.52
CA ASP A 216 -22.82 24.31 -7.83
C ASP A 216 -21.55 23.48 -7.69
N ASP A 217 -21.73 22.20 -7.38
CA ASP A 217 -20.66 21.20 -7.42
C ASP A 217 -20.21 21.12 -8.87
N GLY A 218 -19.29 22.01 -9.27
CA GLY A 218 -18.79 22.20 -10.63
C GLY A 218 -18.08 20.99 -11.24
N ALA A 219 -18.55 19.80 -10.92
CA ALA A 219 -18.44 18.61 -11.71
C ALA A 219 -19.67 18.57 -12.61
N SER A 220 -19.55 19.13 -13.81
CA SER A 220 -20.52 18.93 -14.89
C SER A 220 -20.85 17.44 -14.97
N SER A 221 -21.91 17.06 -14.26
CA SER A 221 -23.13 16.48 -14.77
C SER A 221 -23.02 15.36 -15.80
N ASP A 222 -22.92 14.23 -15.41
CA ASP A 222 -23.90 13.19 -15.69
C ASP A 222 -24.04 12.42 -14.37
N THR A 223 -24.80 12.95 -13.42
CA THR A 223 -25.11 12.31 -12.15
C THR A 223 -26.09 11.15 -12.42
N ARG A 224 -25.69 10.21 -13.25
CA ARG A 224 -26.16 8.86 -13.16
C ARG A 224 -25.70 8.34 -11.81
N HIS A 225 -26.58 8.28 -10.86
CA HIS A 225 -26.34 7.57 -9.61
C HIS A 225 -26.08 6.10 -9.94
N TRP A 226 -24.81 5.76 -10.15
CA TRP A 226 -24.41 4.39 -10.41
C TRP A 226 -24.67 3.55 -9.19
N THR A 227 -25.65 2.65 -9.28
CA THR A 227 -25.79 1.59 -8.27
C THR A 227 -24.79 0.48 -8.57
N MET A 228 -24.39 -0.26 -7.55
CA MET A 228 -23.49 -1.42 -7.69
C MET A 228 -24.02 -2.39 -8.75
N SER A 229 -25.33 -2.66 -8.74
CA SER A 229 -26.00 -3.54 -9.72
C SER A 229 -25.89 -3.00 -11.15
N ALA A 230 -26.07 -1.69 -11.36
CA ALA A 230 -25.95 -1.08 -12.69
C ALA A 230 -24.49 -1.14 -13.20
N ALA A 231 -23.50 -0.92 -12.34
CA ALA A 231 -22.08 -1.03 -12.70
C ALA A 231 -21.71 -2.46 -13.09
N MET A 232 -22.12 -3.45 -12.29
CA MET A 232 -21.88 -4.88 -12.56
C MET A 232 -22.55 -5.38 -13.85
N GLY A 233 -23.58 -4.69 -14.36
CA GLY A 233 -24.21 -4.97 -15.63
C GLY A 233 -23.41 -4.53 -16.86
N THR A 234 -22.28 -3.83 -16.68
CA THR A 234 -21.50 -3.29 -17.82
C THR A 234 -20.27 -4.14 -18.13
N ILE A 235 -19.97 -4.31 -19.42
CA ILE A 235 -18.72 -4.97 -19.89
C ILE A 235 -17.50 -4.19 -19.41
N ALA A 236 -17.58 -2.86 -19.34
CA ALA A 236 -16.48 -2.02 -18.88
C ALA A 236 -16.07 -2.33 -17.44
N PHE A 237 -17.04 -2.57 -16.54
CA PHE A 237 -16.76 -2.94 -15.15
C PHE A 237 -15.96 -4.26 -15.07
N TRP A 238 -16.42 -5.30 -15.77
CA TRP A 238 -15.73 -6.59 -15.74
C TRP A 238 -14.39 -6.57 -16.47
N GLY A 239 -14.31 -5.88 -17.61
CA GLY A 239 -13.07 -5.71 -18.36
C GLY A 239 -12.00 -5.04 -17.52
N LEU A 240 -12.31 -3.90 -16.87
CA LEU A 240 -11.40 -3.21 -15.98
C LEU A 240 -11.03 -4.08 -14.77
N SER A 241 -12.00 -4.72 -14.13
CA SER A 241 -11.77 -5.56 -12.95
C SER A 241 -10.83 -6.72 -13.27
N ILE A 242 -11.02 -7.41 -14.39
CA ILE A 242 -10.17 -8.52 -14.82
C ILE A 242 -8.75 -8.03 -15.15
N CYS A 243 -8.62 -6.95 -15.91
CA CYS A 243 -7.31 -6.39 -16.27
C CYS A 243 -6.51 -6.00 -15.01
N PHE A 244 -7.14 -5.30 -14.07
CA PHE A 244 -6.49 -4.93 -12.82
C PHE A 244 -6.18 -6.14 -11.95
N ALA A 245 -7.07 -7.13 -11.87
CA ALA A 245 -6.83 -8.35 -11.11
C ALA A 245 -5.61 -9.11 -11.66
N LEU A 246 -5.53 -9.30 -12.97
CA LEU A 246 -4.39 -9.96 -13.61
C LEU A 246 -3.08 -9.19 -13.40
N GLY A 247 -3.12 -7.85 -13.54
CA GLY A 247 -1.97 -7.00 -13.28
C GLY A 247 -1.48 -7.10 -11.81
N MET A 248 -2.42 -7.11 -10.85
CA MET A 248 -2.10 -7.24 -9.43
C MET A 248 -1.56 -8.63 -9.08
N VAL A 249 -2.11 -9.70 -9.66
CA VAL A 249 -1.60 -11.07 -9.49
C VAL A 249 -0.16 -11.16 -9.99
N ALA A 250 0.12 -10.67 -11.19
CA ALA A 250 1.47 -10.68 -11.76
C ALA A 250 2.45 -9.88 -10.89
N GLN A 251 2.07 -8.67 -10.46
CA GLN A 251 2.89 -7.84 -9.58
C GLN A 251 3.16 -8.51 -8.23
N SER A 252 2.13 -9.08 -7.62
CA SER A 252 2.26 -9.73 -6.30
C SER A 252 3.13 -10.99 -6.39
N ALA A 253 2.96 -11.78 -7.45
CA ALA A 253 3.81 -12.93 -7.72
C ALA A 253 5.29 -12.51 -7.84
N TYR A 254 5.58 -11.48 -8.63
CA TYR A 254 6.93 -10.95 -8.76
C TYR A 254 7.51 -10.49 -7.41
N LEU A 255 6.79 -9.67 -6.66
CA LEU A 255 7.25 -9.15 -5.37
C LEU A 255 7.51 -10.25 -4.34
N PHE A 256 6.73 -11.32 -4.37
CA PHE A 256 6.91 -12.45 -3.46
C PHE A 256 8.09 -13.33 -3.86
N HIS A 257 8.18 -13.67 -5.16
CA HIS A 257 9.15 -14.67 -5.63
C HIS A 257 10.57 -14.11 -5.84
N GLN A 258 10.75 -12.79 -5.97
CA GLN A 258 12.06 -12.21 -6.29
C GLN A 258 13.14 -12.53 -5.25
N VAL A 259 12.83 -12.52 -3.95
CA VAL A 259 13.80 -12.83 -2.90
C VAL A 259 14.10 -14.33 -2.83
N PRO A 260 13.08 -15.24 -2.71
CA PRO A 260 13.34 -16.67 -2.74
C PRO A 260 14.09 -17.15 -3.98
N PHE A 261 13.82 -16.58 -5.15
CA PHE A 261 14.48 -16.94 -6.41
C PHE A 261 15.97 -16.57 -6.42
N LEU A 262 16.33 -15.42 -5.88
CA LEU A 262 17.70 -14.91 -5.91
C LEU A 262 18.53 -15.31 -4.69
N GLN A 263 17.90 -15.88 -3.67
CA GLN A 263 18.59 -16.21 -2.42
C GLN A 263 19.70 -17.26 -2.62
N SER A 264 19.52 -18.23 -3.53
CA SER A 264 20.50 -19.27 -3.82
C SER A 264 21.82 -18.69 -4.38
N GLU A 265 21.75 -17.59 -5.14
CA GLU A 265 22.89 -16.99 -5.81
C GLU A 265 23.51 -15.82 -5.00
N LEU A 266 22.68 -15.00 -4.36
CA LEU A 266 23.08 -13.75 -3.73
C LEU A 266 23.04 -13.78 -2.20
N GLY A 267 22.51 -14.83 -1.58
CA GLY A 267 22.16 -14.87 -0.18
C GLY A 267 20.91 -14.01 0.13
N LEU A 268 20.41 -14.08 1.36
CA LEU A 268 19.18 -13.39 1.74
C LEU A 268 19.34 -11.85 1.68
N VAL A 269 20.44 -11.32 2.20
CA VAL A 269 20.73 -9.87 2.19
C VAL A 269 20.96 -9.39 0.75
N GLY A 270 21.74 -10.11 -0.06
CA GLY A 270 21.98 -9.75 -1.46
C GLY A 270 20.69 -9.71 -2.27
N ALA A 271 19.84 -10.73 -2.15
CA ALA A 271 18.53 -10.80 -2.81
C ALA A 271 17.61 -9.65 -2.36
N SER A 272 17.67 -9.24 -1.09
CA SER A 272 16.86 -8.14 -0.56
C SER A 272 17.22 -6.77 -1.17
N TRP A 273 18.48 -6.55 -1.55
CA TRP A 273 18.90 -5.32 -2.25
C TRP A 273 18.29 -5.20 -3.65
N VAL A 274 17.97 -6.31 -4.30
CA VAL A 274 17.24 -6.28 -5.58
C VAL A 274 15.84 -5.68 -5.39
N VAL A 275 15.18 -5.94 -4.26
CA VAL A 275 13.91 -5.29 -3.91
C VAL A 275 14.08 -3.78 -3.80
N THR A 276 15.17 -3.33 -3.19
CA THR A 276 15.49 -1.90 -3.08
C THR A 276 15.63 -1.26 -4.46
N VAL A 277 16.40 -1.87 -5.35
CA VAL A 277 16.59 -1.36 -6.72
C VAL A 277 15.27 -1.30 -7.49
N THR A 278 14.48 -2.37 -7.44
CA THR A 278 13.19 -2.42 -8.15
C THR A 278 12.17 -1.44 -7.59
N THR A 279 12.15 -1.20 -6.29
CA THR A 279 11.25 -0.22 -5.68
C THR A 279 11.69 1.22 -5.97
N ILE A 280 13.00 1.52 -5.98
CA ILE A 280 13.52 2.83 -6.40
C ILE A 280 13.18 3.09 -7.87
N ALA A 281 13.37 2.11 -8.74
CA ALA A 281 12.96 2.22 -10.15
C ALA A 281 11.45 2.46 -10.28
N GLY A 282 10.63 1.82 -9.45
CA GLY A 282 9.19 2.04 -9.39
C GLY A 282 8.83 3.46 -8.93
N ILE A 283 9.54 4.04 -7.96
CA ILE A 283 9.36 5.43 -7.52
C ILE A 283 9.73 6.40 -8.66
N ALA A 284 10.86 6.17 -9.32
CA ALA A 284 11.28 6.97 -10.48
C ALA A 284 10.26 6.90 -11.63
N GLY A 285 9.71 5.71 -11.91
CA GLY A 285 8.65 5.52 -12.89
C GLY A 285 7.37 6.31 -12.54
N ARG A 286 6.96 6.33 -11.28
CA ARG A 286 5.81 7.14 -10.82
C ARG A 286 6.08 8.65 -10.96
N ALA A 287 7.29 9.10 -10.64
CA ALA A 287 7.67 10.51 -10.81
C ALA A 287 7.66 10.92 -12.29
N ALA A 288 8.20 10.10 -13.17
CA ALA A 288 8.13 10.32 -14.61
C ALA A 288 6.68 10.35 -15.12
N PHE A 289 5.85 9.47 -14.58
CA PHE A 289 4.42 9.42 -14.88
C PHE A 289 3.71 10.73 -14.51
N ILE A 290 3.97 11.30 -13.35
CA ILE A 290 3.37 12.57 -12.93
C ILE A 290 3.73 13.70 -13.91
N GLY A 291 4.96 13.70 -14.45
CA GLY A 291 5.41 14.71 -15.41
C GLY A 291 4.78 14.62 -16.80
N ILE A 292 4.31 13.44 -17.19
CA ILE A 292 3.75 13.19 -18.54
C ILE A 292 2.23 12.97 -18.49
N GLY A 293 1.67 12.79 -17.29
CA GLY A 293 0.29 12.34 -17.06
C GLY A 293 -0.79 13.18 -17.72
N ASP A 294 -0.59 14.49 -17.77
CA ASP A 294 -1.56 15.43 -18.36
C ASP A 294 -1.60 15.38 -19.90
N ARG A 295 -0.66 14.64 -20.55
CA ARG A 295 -0.55 14.58 -22.01
C ARG A 295 -1.27 13.40 -22.65
N LEU A 296 -1.66 12.38 -21.87
CA LEU A 296 -2.29 11.16 -22.35
C LEU A 296 -3.70 10.99 -21.79
N SER A 297 -4.58 10.41 -22.60
CA SER A 297 -5.92 10.04 -22.12
C SER A 297 -5.83 8.87 -21.11
N PRO A 298 -6.81 8.71 -20.20
CA PRO A 298 -6.84 7.61 -19.24
C PRO A 298 -6.68 6.22 -19.87
N ASN A 299 -7.27 6.01 -21.05
CA ASN A 299 -7.17 4.74 -21.78
C ASN A 299 -5.75 4.49 -22.31
N GLN A 300 -5.09 5.52 -22.86
CA GLN A 300 -3.70 5.43 -23.33
C GLN A 300 -2.77 5.13 -22.17
N TRP A 301 -3.02 5.71 -21.00
CA TRP A 301 -2.29 5.43 -19.79
C TRP A 301 -2.40 3.98 -19.36
N MET A 302 -3.60 3.44 -19.29
CA MET A 302 -3.80 2.04 -18.93
C MET A 302 -3.08 1.11 -19.91
N MET A 303 -3.20 1.37 -21.21
CA MET A 303 -2.50 0.60 -22.25
C MET A 303 -0.97 0.66 -22.06
N ALA A 304 -0.41 1.85 -21.82
CA ALA A 304 1.02 2.03 -21.62
C ALA A 304 1.54 1.26 -20.39
N VAL A 305 0.82 1.34 -19.25
CA VAL A 305 1.19 0.64 -18.02
C VAL A 305 1.18 -0.87 -18.21
N PHE A 306 0.10 -1.44 -18.74
CA PHE A 306 0.00 -2.88 -18.97
C PHE A 306 0.97 -3.38 -20.05
N ALA A 307 1.20 -2.60 -21.11
CA ALA A 307 2.20 -2.94 -22.13
C ALA A 307 3.62 -2.96 -21.53
N THR A 308 3.98 -1.95 -20.72
CA THR A 308 5.28 -1.92 -20.01
C THR A 308 5.43 -3.11 -19.08
N GLN A 309 4.38 -3.46 -18.33
CA GLN A 309 4.38 -4.64 -17.46
C GLN A 309 4.57 -5.93 -18.27
N ALA A 310 3.86 -6.11 -19.38
CA ALA A 310 3.99 -7.28 -20.24
C ALA A 310 5.41 -7.41 -20.83
N VAL A 311 5.99 -6.30 -21.30
CA VAL A 311 7.37 -6.28 -21.81
C VAL A 311 8.36 -6.66 -20.69
N ALA A 312 8.20 -6.08 -19.49
CA ALA A 312 9.09 -6.39 -18.36
C ALA A 312 9.05 -7.88 -17.99
N PHE A 313 7.87 -8.49 -17.92
CA PHE A 313 7.75 -9.93 -17.68
C PHE A 313 8.27 -10.77 -18.85
N GLY A 314 8.11 -10.32 -20.08
CA GLY A 314 8.69 -10.98 -21.24
C GLY A 314 10.23 -11.00 -21.19
N VAL A 315 10.84 -9.87 -20.85
CA VAL A 315 12.29 -9.78 -20.66
C VAL A 315 12.75 -10.69 -19.51
N LEU A 316 12.02 -10.69 -18.40
CA LEU A 316 12.33 -11.56 -17.26
C LEU A 316 12.26 -13.05 -17.63
N ALA A 317 11.25 -13.46 -18.38
CA ALA A 317 11.10 -14.85 -18.82
C ALA A 317 12.23 -15.30 -19.74
N VAL A 318 12.69 -14.42 -20.64
CA VAL A 318 13.84 -14.72 -21.53
C VAL A 318 15.14 -14.77 -20.75
N SER A 319 15.36 -13.83 -19.81
CA SER A 319 16.59 -13.80 -19.00
C SER A 319 16.68 -15.00 -18.03
N ALA A 320 15.55 -15.41 -17.43
CA ALA A 320 15.52 -16.58 -16.56
C ALA A 320 15.86 -17.88 -17.33
N ASN A 321 15.39 -18.03 -18.57
CA ASN A 321 15.73 -19.15 -19.42
C ASN A 321 17.22 -19.12 -19.83
N ALA A 322 17.82 -17.95 -20.03
CA ALA A 322 19.24 -17.84 -20.36
C ALA A 322 20.14 -18.23 -19.17
N VAL A 323 19.73 -17.90 -17.93
CA VAL A 323 20.46 -18.31 -16.70
C VAL A 323 20.31 -19.80 -16.42
N ALA A 324 19.16 -20.42 -16.78
CA ALA A 324 18.96 -21.85 -16.63
C ALA A 324 19.69 -22.72 -17.68
N LEU A 325 20.26 -22.09 -18.72
CA LEU A 325 21.00 -22.77 -19.80
C LEU A 325 22.53 -22.64 -19.62
N VAL A 326 23.01 -21.93 -18.60
CA VAL A 326 24.42 -21.82 -18.20
C VAL A 326 24.66 -22.58 -16.91
#